data_707d6c420e880b99f479b7e3476213da
#
_entry.id   707d6c420e880b99f479b7e3476213da
#
_cell.length_a   1.000
_cell.length_b   1.000
_cell.length_c   1.000
_cell.angle_alpha   90.00
_cell.angle_beta   90.00
_cell.angle_gamma   90.00
#
_symmetry.space_group_name_H-M   'P 1'
#
loop_
_entity.id
_entity.type
_entity.pdbx_description
1 polymer ?
#
loop_
_entity_poly.entity_id
_entity_poly.type
_entity_poly.pdbx_seq_one_letter_code
_entity_poly.pdbx_strand_id
1 'polypeptide(L)'
;KECAWGVDEQKNQPQKHLLWENMPKAINSSLMKKLLAPDAKKSWDWKEGPMTAREFMQFLGTDIMRKIYGSVWVNSTIKKITREQSELAIIADVRFPNEAKAIENAGGVVVRLTRKVSDDNHDSEVALDEYPFKHFIDNKDGSLDSMAVKVNKFFRYLQEN
;
A
#
# COMPACT_ATOMS: atom_id res chain seq x y z
N LYS A 1 18.52 -0.57 -17.58
CA LYS A 1 17.28 0.19 -17.86
C LYS A 1 16.52 0.25 -16.56
N GLU A 2 16.44 1.43 -15.97
CA GLU A 2 15.63 1.66 -14.78
C GLU A 2 14.16 1.49 -15.15
N CYS A 3 13.46 0.59 -14.46
CA CYS A 3 12.01 0.47 -14.58
C CYS A 3 11.38 1.63 -13.80
N ALA A 4 11.14 2.74 -14.47
CA ALA A 4 10.46 3.89 -13.88
C ALA A 4 8.94 3.70 -13.97
N TRP A 5 8.34 3.00 -13.01
CA TRP A 5 6.88 2.89 -12.89
C TRP A 5 6.32 3.99 -11.97
N GLY A 6 6.72 5.24 -12.22
CA GLY A 6 6.41 6.35 -11.32
C GLY A 6 4.98 6.89 -11.42
N VAL A 7 4.34 6.82 -12.58
CA VAL A 7 3.01 7.39 -12.82
C VAL A 7 1.98 6.31 -13.17
N ASP A 8 0.71 6.58 -12.91
CA ASP A 8 -0.38 5.61 -13.06
C ASP A 8 -0.54 5.08 -14.49
N GLU A 9 -0.36 5.93 -15.50
CA GLU A 9 -0.40 5.53 -16.89
C GLU A 9 0.64 4.44 -17.20
N GLN A 10 1.88 4.57 -16.70
CA GLN A 10 2.94 3.59 -16.87
C GLN A 10 2.64 2.29 -16.10
N LYS A 11 2.07 2.41 -14.88
CA LYS A 11 1.72 1.24 -14.06
C LYS A 11 0.62 0.39 -14.68
N ASN A 12 -0.29 1.00 -15.44
CA ASN A 12 -1.43 0.31 -16.05
C ASN A 12 -1.14 -0.23 -17.46
N GLN A 13 0.05 -0.01 -18.01
CA GLN A 13 0.46 -0.58 -19.29
C GLN A 13 0.96 -2.04 -19.13
N PRO A 14 0.56 -2.96 -20.03
CA PRO A 14 1.08 -4.32 -20.03
C PRO A 14 2.60 -4.33 -20.24
N GLN A 15 3.31 -5.09 -19.41
CA GLN A 15 4.76 -5.21 -19.46
C GLN A 15 5.16 -6.50 -20.18
N LYS A 16 5.70 -6.41 -21.39
CA LYS A 16 6.06 -7.56 -22.25
C LYS A 16 7.00 -8.59 -21.60
N HIS A 17 7.78 -8.18 -20.61
CA HIS A 17 8.73 -9.04 -19.89
C HIS A 17 8.18 -9.63 -18.59
N LEU A 18 7.00 -9.20 -18.13
CA LEU A 18 6.31 -9.73 -16.97
C LEU A 18 5.12 -10.56 -17.43
N LEU A 19 5.24 -11.87 -17.39
CA LEU A 19 4.21 -12.79 -17.85
C LEU A 19 3.61 -13.57 -16.68
N TRP A 20 2.28 -13.65 -16.62
CA TRP A 20 1.56 -14.40 -15.60
C TRP A 20 1.96 -15.87 -15.57
N GLU A 21 2.13 -16.51 -16.71
CA GLU A 21 2.52 -17.91 -16.85
C GLU A 21 3.91 -18.24 -16.28
N ASN A 22 4.75 -17.22 -16.05
CA ASN A 22 6.06 -17.38 -15.45
C ASN A 22 6.02 -17.33 -13.91
N MET A 23 4.96 -16.76 -13.33
CA MET A 23 4.81 -16.59 -11.88
C MET A 23 4.62 -17.92 -11.14
N PRO A 24 3.73 -18.84 -11.56
CA PRO A 24 3.52 -20.11 -10.88
C PRO A 24 4.77 -20.98 -10.77
N LYS A 25 5.70 -20.88 -11.73
CA LYS A 25 6.96 -21.64 -11.70
C LYS A 25 7.86 -21.22 -10.55
N ALA A 26 7.89 -19.93 -10.24
CA ALA A 26 8.65 -19.41 -9.09
C ALA A 26 7.98 -19.79 -7.74
N ILE A 27 6.65 -19.94 -7.74
CA ILE A 27 5.85 -20.18 -6.54
C ILE A 27 5.62 -21.68 -6.28
N ASN A 28 5.87 -22.53 -7.25
CA ASN A 28 5.71 -23.99 -7.12
C ASN A 28 6.71 -24.67 -6.19
N SER A 29 7.57 -23.93 -5.49
CA SER A 29 8.37 -24.54 -4.41
C SER A 29 7.45 -25.01 -3.27
N SER A 30 7.82 -26.14 -2.63
CA SER A 30 7.05 -26.69 -1.51
C SER A 30 6.89 -25.71 -0.35
N LEU A 31 7.83 -24.79 -0.19
CA LEU A 31 7.81 -23.73 0.80
C LEU A 31 6.73 -22.69 0.49
N MET A 32 6.65 -22.25 -0.75
CA MET A 32 5.66 -21.24 -1.18
C MET A 32 4.23 -21.81 -1.12
N LYS A 33 4.03 -23.10 -1.44
CA LYS A 33 2.73 -23.77 -1.28
C LYS A 33 2.26 -23.84 0.17
N LYS A 34 3.17 -23.90 1.14
CA LYS A 34 2.86 -23.86 2.57
C LYS A 34 2.59 -22.45 3.10
N LEU A 35 3.24 -21.45 2.51
CA LEU A 35 3.13 -20.04 2.92
C LEU A 35 1.91 -19.34 2.31
N LEU A 36 1.56 -19.71 1.07
CA LEU A 36 0.37 -19.23 0.40
C LEU A 36 -0.80 -20.12 0.84
N ALA A 37 -1.67 -19.59 1.68
CA ALA A 37 -2.89 -20.26 2.11
C ALA A 37 -3.71 -20.79 0.91
N PRO A 38 -4.56 -21.82 1.09
CA PRO A 38 -5.38 -22.40 0.02
C PRO A 38 -6.18 -21.41 -0.81
N ASP A 39 -6.49 -20.24 -0.22
CA ASP A 39 -7.25 -19.16 -0.87
C ASP A 39 -6.44 -18.36 -1.90
N ALA A 40 -5.10 -18.43 -1.86
CA ALA A 40 -4.24 -17.76 -2.85
C ALA A 40 -4.37 -18.35 -4.27
N LYS A 41 -4.94 -19.53 -4.42
CA LYS A 41 -5.22 -20.14 -5.73
C LYS A 41 -6.26 -19.39 -6.56
N LYS A 42 -7.03 -18.49 -5.97
CA LYS A 42 -8.24 -17.95 -6.64
C LYS A 42 -8.00 -16.80 -7.58
N SER A 43 -6.89 -16.08 -7.49
CA SER A 43 -6.78 -14.82 -8.23
C SER A 43 -5.83 -14.83 -9.45
N TRP A 44 -4.92 -15.79 -9.57
CA TRP A 44 -3.86 -15.71 -10.59
C TRP A 44 -3.45 -17.03 -11.27
N ASP A 45 -3.87 -18.22 -10.76
CA ASP A 45 -3.51 -19.53 -11.33
C ASP A 45 -3.98 -19.76 -12.78
N TRP A 46 -4.85 -18.91 -13.29
CA TRP A 46 -5.48 -18.98 -14.61
C TRP A 46 -5.28 -17.74 -15.48
N LYS A 47 -4.51 -16.75 -15.01
CA LYS A 47 -4.15 -15.59 -15.81
C LYS A 47 -2.98 -15.93 -16.73
N GLU A 48 -3.08 -15.50 -17.98
CA GLU A 48 -2.03 -15.64 -19.00
C GLU A 48 -1.71 -14.29 -19.62
N GLY A 49 -0.54 -14.20 -20.25
CA GLY A 49 -0.11 -13.01 -20.95
C GLY A 49 0.61 -11.96 -20.09
N PRO A 50 0.83 -10.76 -20.66
CA PRO A 50 1.58 -9.70 -20.00
C PRO A 50 0.82 -9.11 -18.82
N MET A 51 1.52 -9.02 -17.67
CA MET A 51 1.06 -8.25 -16.52
C MET A 51 1.24 -6.75 -16.75
N THR A 52 0.39 -5.94 -16.12
CA THR A 52 0.70 -4.55 -15.85
C THR A 52 1.68 -4.43 -14.67
N ALA A 53 2.40 -3.31 -14.58
CA ALA A 53 3.26 -3.07 -13.41
C ALA A 53 2.45 -2.99 -12.10
N ARG A 54 1.21 -2.49 -12.15
CA ARG A 54 0.28 -2.45 -11.01
C ARG A 54 -0.05 -3.86 -10.53
N GLU A 55 -0.46 -4.76 -11.43
CA GLU A 55 -0.76 -6.16 -11.07
C GLU A 55 0.46 -6.86 -10.46
N PHE A 56 1.66 -6.64 -11.04
CA PHE A 56 2.89 -7.20 -10.48
C PHE A 56 3.18 -6.69 -9.06
N MET A 57 3.03 -5.38 -8.82
CA MET A 57 3.24 -4.80 -7.49
C MET A 57 2.21 -5.31 -6.46
N GLN A 58 0.94 -5.43 -6.84
CA GLN A 58 -0.10 -5.99 -5.98
C GLN A 58 0.18 -7.46 -5.66
N PHE A 59 0.48 -8.25 -6.69
CA PHE A 59 0.82 -9.67 -6.56
C PHE A 59 2.05 -9.89 -5.68
N LEU A 60 3.18 -9.26 -6.01
CA LEU A 60 4.41 -9.42 -5.23
C LEU A 60 4.28 -8.82 -3.82
N GLY A 61 3.75 -7.61 -3.73
CA GLY A 61 3.68 -6.85 -2.49
C GLY A 61 2.67 -7.40 -1.49
N THR A 62 1.47 -7.73 -1.95
CA THR A 62 0.36 -8.15 -1.11
C THR A 62 0.24 -9.66 -1.06
N ASP A 63 0.13 -10.33 -2.21
CA ASP A 63 -0.20 -11.75 -2.25
C ASP A 63 0.99 -12.64 -1.87
N ILE A 64 2.23 -12.16 -2.02
CA ILE A 64 3.43 -12.90 -1.66
C ILE A 64 4.09 -12.32 -0.40
N MET A 65 4.68 -11.13 -0.47
CA MET A 65 5.54 -10.61 0.59
C MET A 65 4.79 -10.42 1.91
N ARG A 66 3.56 -9.90 1.88
CA ARG A 66 2.74 -9.76 3.09
C ARG A 66 2.26 -11.10 3.65
N LYS A 67 2.07 -12.12 2.82
CA LYS A 67 1.74 -13.48 3.30
C LYS A 67 2.93 -14.13 4.02
N ILE A 68 4.15 -13.83 3.60
CA ILE A 68 5.38 -14.29 4.26
C ILE A 68 5.60 -13.52 5.57
N TYR A 69 5.48 -12.19 5.52
CA TYR A 69 5.66 -11.31 6.66
C TYR A 69 4.74 -10.08 6.58
N GLY A 70 3.62 -10.14 7.29
CA GLY A 70 2.54 -9.15 7.20
C GLY A 70 2.96 -7.69 7.48
N SER A 71 4.02 -7.47 8.24
CA SER A 71 4.54 -6.14 8.59
C SER A 71 5.79 -5.74 7.81
N VAL A 72 6.12 -6.43 6.70
CA VAL A 72 7.37 -6.22 5.95
C VAL A 72 7.55 -4.75 5.53
N TRP A 73 6.52 -4.13 4.98
CA TRP A 73 6.59 -2.77 4.45
C TRP A 73 6.66 -1.72 5.55
N VAL A 74 5.76 -1.78 6.52
CA VAL A 74 5.71 -0.81 7.62
C VAL A 74 6.98 -0.86 8.48
N ASN A 75 7.49 -2.05 8.79
CA ASN A 75 8.73 -2.17 9.56
C ASN A 75 9.95 -1.64 8.79
N SER A 76 10.00 -1.87 7.48
CA SER A 76 11.06 -1.32 6.63
C SER A 76 11.00 0.21 6.59
N THR A 77 9.79 0.76 6.46
CA THR A 77 9.56 2.23 6.45
C THR A 77 9.92 2.86 7.78
N ILE A 78 9.45 2.32 8.92
CA ILE A 78 9.77 2.84 10.24
C ILE A 78 11.28 2.77 10.50
N LYS A 79 11.96 1.66 10.17
CA LYS A 79 13.42 1.55 10.28
C LYS A 79 14.14 2.61 9.45
N LYS A 80 13.65 2.89 8.24
CA LYS A 80 14.23 3.93 7.39
C LYS A 80 14.09 5.31 8.04
N ILE A 81 12.90 5.67 8.51
CA ILE A 81 12.61 6.94 9.20
C ILE A 81 13.51 7.10 10.42
N THR A 82 13.59 6.06 11.27
CA THR A 82 14.45 6.09 12.48
C THR A 82 15.92 6.27 12.13
N ARG A 83 16.42 5.62 11.09
CA ARG A 83 17.81 5.74 10.64
C ARG A 83 18.12 7.13 10.07
N GLU A 84 17.19 7.73 9.34
CA GLU A 84 17.35 9.03 8.71
C GLU A 84 17.18 10.19 9.70
N GLN A 85 16.63 9.94 10.89
CA GLN A 85 16.38 10.95 11.94
C GLN A 85 15.66 12.19 11.42
N SER A 86 14.72 11.99 10.50
CA SER A 86 13.97 13.09 9.89
C SER A 86 13.06 13.76 10.92
N GLU A 87 13.06 15.09 10.96
CA GLU A 87 12.16 15.88 11.83
C GLU A 87 10.68 15.64 11.50
N LEU A 88 10.39 15.38 10.23
CA LEU A 88 9.06 15.04 9.74
C LEU A 88 9.15 13.93 8.70
N ALA A 89 8.35 12.88 8.88
CA ALA A 89 8.16 11.81 7.89
C ALA A 89 6.69 11.69 7.53
N ILE A 90 6.38 11.66 6.24
CA ILE A 90 5.02 11.49 5.73
C ILE A 90 4.95 10.14 5.01
N ILE A 91 4.02 9.28 5.45
CA ILE A 91 3.73 7.99 4.83
C ILE A 91 2.39 8.13 4.11
N ALA A 92 2.43 8.27 2.79
CA ALA A 92 1.24 8.54 1.99
C ALA A 92 0.40 7.29 1.63
N ASP A 93 0.93 6.09 1.88
CA ASP A 93 0.37 4.83 1.38
C ASP A 93 0.20 3.81 2.52
N VAL A 94 -0.63 4.14 3.50
CA VAL A 94 -1.02 3.24 4.58
C VAL A 94 -2.32 2.55 4.16
N ARG A 95 -2.28 1.23 4.03
CA ARG A 95 -3.39 0.46 3.45
C ARG A 95 -3.96 -0.62 4.36
N PHE A 96 -3.26 -0.98 5.42
CA PHE A 96 -3.68 -2.08 6.29
C PHE A 96 -3.69 -1.71 7.77
N PRO A 97 -4.61 -2.32 8.57
CA PRO A 97 -4.72 -2.03 10.01
C PRO A 97 -3.44 -2.24 10.80
N ASN A 98 -2.64 -3.27 10.48
CA ASN A 98 -1.38 -3.52 11.14
C ASN A 98 -0.32 -2.46 10.84
N GLU A 99 -0.38 -1.82 9.68
CA GLU A 99 0.48 -0.70 9.32
C GLU A 99 0.10 0.56 10.11
N ALA A 100 -1.18 0.90 10.12
CA ALA A 100 -1.70 2.01 10.91
C ALA A 100 -1.32 1.86 12.39
N LYS A 101 -1.55 0.68 12.97
CA LYS A 101 -1.19 0.38 14.37
C LYS A 101 0.32 0.44 14.62
N ALA A 102 1.16 -0.01 13.70
CA ALA A 102 2.61 0.06 13.85
C ALA A 102 3.11 1.50 13.82
N ILE A 103 2.52 2.37 12.98
CA ILE A 103 2.82 3.80 12.93
C ILE A 103 2.42 4.48 14.24
N GLU A 104 1.21 4.23 14.75
CA GLU A 104 0.74 4.76 16.03
C GLU A 104 1.65 4.32 17.20
N ASN A 105 2.04 3.04 17.23
CA ASN A 105 2.98 2.51 18.23
C ASN A 105 4.38 3.14 18.17
N ALA A 106 4.78 3.61 16.99
CA ALA A 106 6.04 4.34 16.81
C ALA A 106 5.93 5.84 17.12
N GLY A 107 4.78 6.30 17.64
CA GLY A 107 4.53 7.71 17.98
C GLY A 107 4.01 8.55 16.81
N GLY A 108 3.68 7.91 15.66
CA GLY A 108 3.12 8.60 14.51
C GLY A 108 1.61 8.81 14.63
N VAL A 109 1.07 9.67 13.79
CA VAL A 109 -0.35 9.98 13.69
C VAL A 109 -0.90 9.48 12.36
N VAL A 110 -2.00 8.71 12.41
CA VAL A 110 -2.67 8.21 11.21
C VAL A 110 -3.93 9.02 10.94
N VAL A 111 -4.06 9.49 9.69
CA VAL A 111 -5.14 10.39 9.26
C VAL A 111 -5.91 9.78 8.11
N ARG A 112 -7.23 9.74 8.20
CA ARG A 112 -8.11 9.32 7.10
C ARG A 112 -8.48 10.53 6.22
N LEU A 113 -8.21 10.41 4.93
CA LEU A 113 -8.80 11.30 3.93
C LEU A 113 -10.17 10.76 3.51
N THR A 114 -11.21 11.61 3.51
CA THR A 114 -12.58 11.14 3.32
C THR A 114 -13.02 11.05 1.85
N ARG A 115 -12.18 11.48 0.90
CA ARG A 115 -12.47 11.32 -0.52
C ARG A 115 -12.12 9.90 -0.97
N LYS A 116 -13.11 9.17 -1.48
CA LYS A 116 -12.90 7.91 -2.20
C LYS A 116 -12.46 8.22 -3.65
N VAL A 117 -11.33 7.69 -4.08
CA VAL A 117 -10.75 7.97 -5.40
C VAL A 117 -10.78 6.75 -6.32
N SER A 118 -10.98 5.55 -5.77
CA SER A 118 -10.95 4.28 -6.51
C SER A 118 -12.14 3.40 -6.14
N ASP A 119 -12.68 2.69 -7.13
CA ASP A 119 -13.68 1.62 -6.95
C ASP A 119 -13.01 0.22 -6.99
N ASP A 120 -11.68 0.15 -6.86
CA ASP A 120 -10.94 -1.10 -6.78
C ASP A 120 -11.26 -1.82 -5.45
N ASN A 121 -11.75 -3.06 -5.55
CA ASN A 121 -12.09 -3.91 -4.40
C ASN A 121 -10.95 -4.82 -3.96
N HIS A 122 -9.72 -4.56 -4.41
CA HIS A 122 -8.56 -5.29 -3.91
C HIS A 122 -8.38 -5.10 -2.41
N ASP A 123 -7.95 -6.14 -1.69
CA ASP A 123 -7.79 -6.13 -0.22
C ASP A 123 -7.01 -4.91 0.30
N SER A 124 -6.03 -4.43 -0.47
CA SER A 124 -5.25 -3.24 -0.12
C SER A 124 -6.03 -1.92 -0.20
N GLU A 125 -7.19 -1.90 -0.84
CA GLU A 125 -8.01 -0.69 -1.01
C GLU A 125 -9.14 -0.57 0.02
N VAL A 126 -9.58 -1.72 0.58
CA VAL A 126 -10.74 -1.78 1.49
C VAL A 126 -10.37 -2.15 2.94
N ALA A 127 -9.16 -2.64 3.19
CA ALA A 127 -8.76 -3.17 4.50
C ALA A 127 -8.84 -2.16 5.67
N LEU A 128 -8.85 -0.85 5.39
CA LEU A 128 -8.95 0.21 6.39
C LEU A 128 -10.36 0.82 6.51
N ASP A 129 -11.37 0.32 5.81
CA ASP A 129 -12.70 0.94 5.85
C ASP A 129 -13.32 0.88 7.25
N GLU A 130 -13.10 -0.21 7.99
CA GLU A 130 -13.57 -0.38 9.37
C GLU A 130 -12.54 0.02 10.43
N TYR A 131 -11.40 0.61 10.05
CA TYR A 131 -10.38 1.01 11.01
C TYR A 131 -10.82 2.22 11.83
N PRO A 132 -10.68 2.22 13.18
CA PRO A 132 -11.15 3.30 14.07
C PRO A 132 -10.18 4.49 14.05
N PHE A 133 -10.19 5.27 12.98
CA PHE A 133 -9.36 6.47 12.86
C PHE A 133 -9.73 7.51 13.90
N LYS A 134 -8.71 8.14 14.51
CA LYS A 134 -8.90 9.28 15.44
C LYS A 134 -8.92 10.63 14.72
N HIS A 135 -8.30 10.70 13.55
CA HIS A 135 -8.13 11.94 12.81
C HIS A 135 -8.64 11.81 11.38
N PHE A 136 -9.35 12.84 10.94
CA PHE A 136 -9.94 12.90 9.61
C PHE A 136 -9.64 14.23 8.96
N ILE A 137 -9.31 14.23 7.67
CA ILE A 137 -9.25 15.43 6.84
C ILE A 137 -10.25 15.26 5.71
N ASP A 138 -11.23 16.16 5.65
CA ASP A 138 -12.24 16.17 4.61
C ASP A 138 -11.67 16.70 3.29
N ASN A 139 -11.78 15.90 2.24
CA ASN A 139 -11.34 16.23 0.88
C ASN A 139 -12.45 15.96 -0.15
N LYS A 140 -13.70 16.13 0.23
CA LYS A 140 -14.85 15.82 -0.64
C LYS A 140 -14.91 16.68 -1.90
N ASP A 141 -14.50 17.94 -1.80
CA ASP A 141 -14.46 18.90 -2.92
C ASP A 141 -13.31 18.63 -3.90
N GLY A 142 -12.28 17.88 -3.47
CA GLY A 142 -11.11 17.56 -4.28
C GLY A 142 -10.22 18.75 -4.63
N SER A 143 -10.47 19.93 -4.05
CA SER A 143 -9.66 21.13 -4.25
C SER A 143 -8.32 21.01 -3.53
N LEU A 144 -7.22 21.25 -4.25
CA LEU A 144 -5.87 21.25 -3.66
C LEU A 144 -5.68 22.41 -2.70
N ASP A 145 -6.23 23.58 -2.99
CA ASP A 145 -6.12 24.77 -2.13
C ASP A 145 -6.87 24.55 -0.81
N SER A 146 -8.11 24.04 -0.88
CA SER A 146 -8.88 23.65 0.29
C SER A 146 -8.16 22.60 1.12
N MET A 147 -7.57 21.60 0.49
CA MET A 147 -6.78 20.57 1.16
C MET A 147 -5.56 21.16 1.87
N ALA A 148 -4.79 22.03 1.21
CA ALA A 148 -3.61 22.68 1.79
C ALA A 148 -3.96 23.45 3.08
N VAL A 149 -5.08 24.19 3.09
CA VAL A 149 -5.56 24.88 4.29
C VAL A 149 -5.88 23.91 5.42
N LYS A 150 -6.60 22.81 5.12
CA LYS A 150 -7.00 21.81 6.12
C LYS A 150 -5.78 21.06 6.69
N VAL A 151 -4.82 20.71 5.84
CA VAL A 151 -3.55 20.08 6.24
C VAL A 151 -2.74 20.99 7.14
N ASN A 152 -2.58 22.27 6.77
CA ASN A 152 -1.85 23.25 7.61
C ASN A 152 -2.52 23.46 8.96
N LYS A 153 -3.85 23.51 9.02
CA LYS A 153 -4.59 23.56 10.29
C LYS A 153 -4.35 22.32 11.15
N PHE A 154 -4.33 21.15 10.53
CA PHE A 154 -4.06 19.90 11.22
C PHE A 154 -2.63 19.84 11.78
N PHE A 155 -1.63 20.28 11.02
CA PHE A 155 -0.24 20.35 11.52
C PHE A 155 -0.10 21.29 12.72
N ARG A 156 -0.75 22.47 12.71
CA ARG A 156 -0.76 23.34 13.88
C ARG A 156 -1.37 22.68 15.11
N TYR A 157 -2.52 22.00 14.92
CA TYR A 157 -3.14 21.23 16.00
C TYR A 157 -2.18 20.18 16.59
N LEU A 158 -1.40 19.47 15.77
CA LEU A 158 -0.44 18.47 16.26
C LEU A 158 0.75 19.09 17.01
N GLN A 159 1.10 20.34 16.72
CA GLN A 159 2.19 21.05 17.43
C GLN A 159 1.77 21.60 18.79
N GLU A 160 0.48 21.82 18.97
CA GLU A 160 -0.11 22.41 20.19
C GLU A 160 -0.53 21.35 21.21
N ASN A 161 -0.61 20.06 20.85
CA ASN A 161 -1.08 18.94 21.68
C ASN A 161 -0.13 17.76 21.67
#